data_173b718b956f0dad8d5719f5ccefb5ff
#
_entry.id   173b718b956f0dad8d5719f5ccefb5ff
#
_cell.length_a   1.000
_cell.length_b   1.000
_cell.length_c   1.000
_cell.angle_alpha   90.00
_cell.angle_beta   90.00
_cell.angle_gamma   90.00
#
_symmetry.space_group_name_H-M   'P 1'
#
loop_
_entity.id
_entity.type
_entity.pdbx_description
1 polymer ?
#
loop_
_entity_poly.entity_id
_entity_poly.type
_entity_poly.pdbx_seq_one_letter_code
_entity_poly.pdbx_strand_id
1 'polypeptide(L)'
;MKLSVAIPCLNEARTIEKAVGLARDLVAAAAGGDGEVVVGDNGSTDGSRERAEKAGARVAPADRRGYGFALLAAIQASKGDVVVMGDADATYDFREAAPLVEAVASGSCDLAMGSRLRGRIEKGAMPFLHRWLGTPVLSWLIRRFFGLRITDCNCGMRAFSRDAFERMHLVCGGMEFASEMLVKASLAGLRVAEFPVSLHRDLRTDRVPHLHTWRDGWRHLRFLLLFAPHVVFRLPGAVLCAVFGPVTLALCLGPVVVAGRLFDYHHLFYAVPLFCIGQQLLWFNAFATRFRRFAGLGGEPPARLPLERWLLAGFLAGLVGLAVFAGVLRDWWASGMGALFAVRRCSLALVLLLTGALSVMNALMTSMLELHFVSLHDPVSKPDSP
;
A
#
# COMPACT_ATOMS: atom_id res chain seq x y z
N MET A 1 13.51 10.97 -28.39
CA MET A 1 12.70 10.37 -27.29
C MET A 1 11.47 9.74 -27.91
N LYS A 2 11.23 8.49 -27.64
CA LYS A 2 10.04 7.78 -28.14
C LYS A 2 8.92 7.86 -27.10
N LEU A 3 7.73 8.32 -27.52
CA LEU A 3 6.58 8.49 -26.64
C LEU A 3 5.51 7.41 -26.89
N SER A 4 5.00 6.78 -25.86
CA SER A 4 3.81 5.92 -25.94
C SER A 4 2.68 6.48 -25.10
N VAL A 5 1.45 6.43 -25.62
CA VAL A 5 0.24 6.74 -24.88
C VAL A 5 -0.55 5.46 -24.65
N ALA A 6 -0.78 5.07 -23.39
CA ALA A 6 -1.48 3.87 -22.96
C ALA A 6 -2.90 4.23 -22.49
N ILE A 7 -3.92 3.65 -23.11
CA ILE A 7 -5.33 3.94 -22.86
C ILE A 7 -6.05 2.64 -22.52
N PRO A 8 -6.65 2.47 -21.32
CA PRO A 8 -7.48 1.32 -20.99
C PRO A 8 -8.85 1.48 -21.64
N CYS A 9 -9.39 0.40 -22.20
CA CYS A 9 -10.67 0.42 -22.91
C CYS A 9 -11.56 -0.76 -22.48
N LEU A 10 -12.83 -0.45 -22.19
CA LEU A 10 -13.91 -1.42 -22.03
C LEU A 10 -15.25 -0.81 -22.44
N ASN A 11 -15.73 -1.16 -23.64
CA ASN A 11 -17.00 -0.67 -24.20
C ASN A 11 -17.06 0.87 -24.27
N GLU A 12 -16.09 1.46 -24.97
CA GLU A 12 -15.95 2.91 -25.15
C GLU A 12 -16.07 3.32 -26.63
N ALA A 13 -16.89 2.61 -27.43
CA ALA A 13 -17.03 2.85 -28.87
C ALA A 13 -17.39 4.30 -29.24
N ARG A 14 -18.01 5.07 -28.34
CA ARG A 14 -18.43 6.46 -28.59
C ARG A 14 -17.30 7.47 -28.37
N THR A 15 -16.32 7.16 -27.57
CA THR A 15 -15.30 8.10 -27.09
C THR A 15 -13.88 7.74 -27.53
N ILE A 16 -13.63 6.47 -27.80
CA ILE A 16 -12.28 5.95 -28.08
C ILE A 16 -11.61 6.62 -29.28
N GLU A 17 -12.34 6.89 -30.37
CA GLU A 17 -11.77 7.55 -31.55
C GLU A 17 -11.25 8.96 -31.20
N LYS A 18 -12.02 9.71 -30.39
CA LYS A 18 -11.63 11.03 -29.91
C LYS A 18 -10.42 10.94 -28.98
N ALA A 19 -10.44 9.99 -28.02
CA ALA A 19 -9.32 9.80 -27.10
C ALA A 19 -8.02 9.45 -27.83
N VAL A 20 -8.08 8.54 -28.81
CA VAL A 20 -6.94 8.17 -29.65
C VAL A 20 -6.46 9.37 -30.48
N GLY A 21 -7.39 10.17 -31.05
CA GLY A 21 -7.05 11.37 -31.79
C GLY A 21 -6.25 12.36 -30.94
N LEU A 22 -6.74 12.71 -29.73
CA LEU A 22 -6.06 13.60 -28.80
C LEU A 22 -4.70 13.05 -28.35
N ALA A 23 -4.59 11.72 -28.17
CA ALA A 23 -3.33 11.06 -27.84
C ALA A 23 -2.32 11.15 -28.99
N ARG A 24 -2.75 11.02 -30.24
CA ARG A 24 -1.90 11.21 -31.41
C ARG A 24 -1.42 12.66 -31.56
N ASP A 25 -2.30 13.63 -31.29
CA ASP A 25 -1.92 15.05 -31.26
C ASP A 25 -0.79 15.30 -30.23
N LEU A 26 -0.88 14.69 -29.04
CA LEU A 26 0.20 14.74 -28.05
C LEU A 26 1.50 14.14 -28.60
N VAL A 27 1.44 12.95 -29.22
CA VAL A 27 2.62 12.29 -29.80
C VAL A 27 3.25 13.16 -30.89
N ALA A 28 2.45 13.78 -31.74
CA ALA A 28 2.94 14.67 -32.78
C ALA A 28 3.63 15.92 -32.20
N ALA A 29 3.02 16.53 -31.19
CA ALA A 29 3.53 17.76 -30.59
C ALA A 29 4.77 17.52 -29.68
N ALA A 30 4.76 16.49 -28.85
CA ALA A 30 5.78 16.27 -27.83
C ALA A 30 6.97 15.44 -28.31
N ALA A 31 6.79 14.60 -29.33
CA ALA A 31 7.83 13.68 -29.85
C ALA A 31 8.08 13.82 -31.37
N GLY A 32 7.53 14.85 -32.02
CA GLY A 32 7.67 15.03 -33.46
C GLY A 32 7.11 13.87 -34.30
N GLY A 33 6.16 13.12 -33.76
CA GLY A 33 5.55 11.94 -34.36
C GLY A 33 6.29 10.63 -34.08
N ASP A 34 7.46 10.65 -33.39
CA ASP A 34 8.14 9.41 -32.97
C ASP A 34 7.48 8.81 -31.71
N GLY A 35 6.41 8.06 -31.95
CA GLY A 35 5.67 7.41 -30.88
C GLY A 35 4.47 6.63 -31.37
N GLU A 36 3.69 6.14 -30.40
CA GLU A 36 2.53 5.29 -30.66
C GLU A 36 1.43 5.53 -29.63
N VAL A 37 0.19 5.16 -30.01
CA VAL A 37 -0.94 5.03 -29.09
C VAL A 37 -1.26 3.54 -28.95
N VAL A 38 -1.32 3.04 -27.72
CA VAL A 38 -1.63 1.64 -27.41
C VAL A 38 -2.89 1.60 -26.55
N VAL A 39 -3.90 0.90 -27.03
CA VAL A 39 -5.17 0.69 -26.33
C VAL A 39 -5.16 -0.69 -25.70
N GLY A 40 -5.28 -0.76 -24.37
CA GLY A 40 -5.45 -2.01 -23.64
C GLY A 40 -6.92 -2.40 -23.59
N ASP A 41 -7.32 -3.38 -24.39
CA ASP A 41 -8.72 -3.81 -24.44
C ASP A 41 -9.05 -4.84 -23.37
N ASN A 42 -10.05 -4.56 -22.58
CA ASN A 42 -10.50 -5.39 -21.45
C ASN A 42 -11.66 -6.34 -21.81
N GLY A 43 -11.77 -6.71 -23.10
CA GLY A 43 -12.82 -7.57 -23.63
C GLY A 43 -14.06 -6.79 -24.08
N SER A 44 -13.86 -5.71 -24.85
CA SER A 44 -14.95 -4.91 -25.43
C SER A 44 -15.76 -5.71 -26.45
N THR A 45 -17.08 -5.46 -26.50
CA THR A 45 -18.04 -6.13 -27.36
C THR A 45 -18.86 -5.16 -28.22
N ASP A 46 -18.57 -3.85 -28.12
CA ASP A 46 -19.34 -2.77 -28.74
C ASP A 46 -18.68 -2.15 -29.99
N GLY A 47 -17.60 -2.75 -30.50
CA GLY A 47 -16.83 -2.23 -31.63
C GLY A 47 -15.73 -1.22 -31.24
N SER A 48 -15.40 -1.08 -29.94
CA SER A 48 -14.33 -0.19 -29.45
C SER A 48 -12.98 -0.52 -30.05
N ARG A 49 -12.65 -1.81 -30.25
CA ARG A 49 -11.35 -2.26 -30.76
C ARG A 49 -11.16 -1.79 -32.22
N GLU A 50 -12.12 -2.08 -33.06
CA GLU A 50 -12.08 -1.74 -34.48
C GLU A 50 -12.02 -0.21 -34.69
N ARG A 51 -12.69 0.55 -33.82
CA ARG A 51 -12.65 2.01 -33.86
C ARG A 51 -11.30 2.56 -33.41
N ALA A 52 -10.70 1.96 -32.36
CA ALA A 52 -9.36 2.33 -31.91
C ALA A 52 -8.29 2.08 -32.99
N GLU A 53 -8.35 0.92 -33.66
CA GLU A 53 -7.45 0.57 -34.76
C GLU A 53 -7.62 1.51 -35.96
N LYS A 54 -8.86 1.81 -36.38
CA LYS A 54 -9.15 2.79 -37.43
C LYS A 54 -8.63 4.20 -37.08
N ALA A 55 -8.68 4.59 -35.81
CA ALA A 55 -8.14 5.87 -35.38
C ALA A 55 -6.59 5.89 -35.31
N GLY A 56 -5.94 4.75 -35.57
CA GLY A 56 -4.49 4.61 -35.65
C GLY A 56 -3.81 4.17 -34.33
N ALA A 57 -4.56 3.60 -33.40
CA ALA A 57 -4.00 2.96 -32.22
C ALA A 57 -3.67 1.49 -32.48
N ARG A 58 -2.69 0.97 -31.76
CA ARG A 58 -2.44 -0.46 -31.66
C ARG A 58 -3.21 -1.02 -30.46
N VAL A 59 -3.96 -2.10 -30.64
CA VAL A 59 -4.74 -2.73 -29.59
C VAL A 59 -3.98 -3.90 -28.97
N ALA A 60 -3.89 -3.91 -27.64
CA ALA A 60 -3.31 -4.99 -26.84
C ALA A 60 -4.43 -5.62 -25.97
N PRO A 61 -4.74 -6.90 -26.11
CA PRO A 61 -5.74 -7.55 -25.28
C PRO A 61 -5.22 -7.72 -23.84
N ALA A 62 -6.07 -7.47 -22.85
CA ALA A 62 -5.76 -7.74 -21.45
C ALA A 62 -6.13 -9.19 -21.12
N ASP A 63 -5.21 -9.93 -20.48
CA ASP A 63 -5.41 -11.34 -20.10
C ASP A 63 -6.50 -11.54 -19.04
N ARG A 64 -6.79 -10.50 -18.26
CA ARG A 64 -7.77 -10.52 -17.17
C ARG A 64 -8.66 -9.28 -17.20
N ARG A 65 -9.89 -9.42 -16.69
CA ARG A 65 -10.80 -8.29 -16.55
C ARG A 65 -10.37 -7.38 -15.40
N GLY A 66 -10.28 -6.07 -15.67
CA GLY A 66 -9.99 -5.02 -14.70
C GLY A 66 -9.27 -3.84 -15.32
N TYR A 67 -9.53 -2.65 -14.80
CA TYR A 67 -8.95 -1.39 -15.27
C TYR A 67 -7.42 -1.43 -15.27
N GLY A 68 -6.82 -1.88 -14.16
CA GLY A 68 -5.36 -2.00 -14.03
C GLY A 68 -4.77 -3.03 -14.99
N PHE A 69 -5.46 -4.15 -15.27
CA PHE A 69 -4.99 -5.14 -16.25
C PHE A 69 -5.01 -4.60 -17.67
N ALA A 70 -6.02 -3.79 -18.03
CA ALA A 70 -6.05 -3.11 -19.32
C ALA A 70 -4.87 -2.12 -19.45
N LEU A 71 -4.59 -1.33 -18.41
CA LEU A 71 -3.42 -0.45 -18.40
C LEU A 71 -2.10 -1.21 -18.47
N LEU A 72 -1.94 -2.29 -17.71
CA LEU A 72 -0.74 -3.13 -17.76
C LEU A 72 -0.51 -3.70 -19.15
N ALA A 73 -1.55 -4.21 -19.81
CA ALA A 73 -1.46 -4.73 -21.17
C ALA A 73 -1.00 -3.64 -22.15
N ALA A 74 -1.58 -2.43 -22.08
CA ALA A 74 -1.18 -1.30 -22.93
C ALA A 74 0.27 -0.85 -22.65
N ILE A 75 0.66 -0.71 -21.38
CA ILE A 75 1.99 -0.25 -20.97
C ILE A 75 3.07 -1.29 -21.35
N GLN A 76 2.82 -2.57 -21.08
CA GLN A 76 3.76 -3.65 -21.43
C GLN A 76 3.94 -3.81 -22.93
N ALA A 77 2.86 -3.65 -23.70
CA ALA A 77 2.92 -3.65 -25.14
C ALA A 77 3.61 -2.40 -25.73
N SER A 78 3.66 -1.30 -25.03
CA SER A 78 4.21 -0.02 -25.50
C SER A 78 5.76 -0.06 -25.58
N LYS A 79 6.33 0.75 -26.52
CA LYS A 79 7.76 0.76 -26.85
C LYS A 79 8.46 2.10 -26.55
N GLY A 80 7.73 3.05 -25.96
CA GLY A 80 8.26 4.39 -25.66
C GLY A 80 9.18 4.41 -24.44
N ASP A 81 10.14 5.34 -24.46
CA ASP A 81 11.01 5.65 -23.32
C ASP A 81 10.19 6.34 -22.21
N VAL A 82 9.25 7.17 -22.63
CA VAL A 82 8.23 7.80 -21.78
C VAL A 82 6.87 7.25 -22.14
N VAL A 83 6.09 6.91 -21.12
CA VAL A 83 4.72 6.41 -21.26
C VAL A 83 3.77 7.39 -20.59
N VAL A 84 2.74 7.83 -21.33
CA VAL A 84 1.60 8.58 -20.81
C VAL A 84 0.43 7.62 -20.66
N MET A 85 -0.28 7.66 -19.54
CA MET A 85 -1.57 6.98 -19.38
C MET A 85 -2.71 7.97 -19.19
N GLY A 86 -3.90 7.58 -19.61
CA GLY A 86 -5.15 8.34 -19.41
C GLY A 86 -6.36 7.52 -19.85
N ASP A 87 -7.57 8.01 -19.58
CA ASP A 87 -8.80 7.27 -19.76
C ASP A 87 -9.37 7.37 -21.18
N ALA A 88 -10.13 6.35 -21.63
CA ALA A 88 -10.74 6.28 -22.96
C ALA A 88 -12.03 7.11 -23.11
N ASP A 89 -12.58 7.63 -22.01
CA ASP A 89 -13.86 8.33 -21.96
C ASP A 89 -13.80 9.80 -22.43
N ALA A 90 -12.62 10.23 -22.89
CA ALA A 90 -12.33 11.60 -23.32
C ALA A 90 -12.64 12.69 -22.27
N THR A 91 -12.63 12.34 -20.97
CA THR A 91 -12.72 13.31 -19.88
C THR A 91 -11.41 14.07 -19.66
N TYR A 92 -10.30 13.53 -20.19
CA TYR A 92 -9.00 14.22 -20.23
C TYR A 92 -8.63 14.63 -21.65
N ASP A 93 -8.05 15.81 -21.82
CA ASP A 93 -7.38 16.21 -23.04
C ASP A 93 -5.90 15.78 -22.95
N PHE A 94 -5.51 14.78 -23.72
CA PHE A 94 -4.12 14.30 -23.72
C PHE A 94 -3.10 15.36 -24.09
N ARG A 95 -3.48 16.42 -24.82
CA ARG A 95 -2.58 17.53 -25.15
C ARG A 95 -2.09 18.27 -23.90
N GLU A 96 -2.88 18.27 -22.83
CA GLU A 96 -2.46 18.85 -21.53
C GLU A 96 -1.38 18.00 -20.82
N ALA A 97 -1.08 16.80 -21.31
CA ALA A 97 0.03 16.00 -20.76
C ALA A 97 1.43 16.44 -21.25
N ALA A 98 1.53 17.38 -22.19
CA ALA A 98 2.83 17.84 -22.69
C ALA A 98 3.81 18.28 -21.59
N PRO A 99 3.42 19.08 -20.58
CA PRO A 99 4.30 19.41 -19.46
C PRO A 99 4.71 18.21 -18.61
N LEU A 100 3.85 17.18 -18.49
CA LEU A 100 4.15 15.95 -17.79
C LEU A 100 5.24 15.17 -18.54
N VAL A 101 5.09 15.06 -19.87
CA VAL A 101 6.06 14.39 -20.74
C VAL A 101 7.42 15.10 -20.67
N GLU A 102 7.44 16.42 -20.75
CA GLU A 102 8.67 17.24 -20.68
C GLU A 102 9.40 17.04 -19.33
N ALA A 103 8.66 17.03 -18.22
CA ALA A 103 9.24 16.84 -16.90
C ALA A 103 9.90 15.45 -16.74
N VAL A 104 9.29 14.40 -17.29
CA VAL A 104 9.87 13.06 -17.29
C VAL A 104 11.03 12.96 -18.27
N ALA A 105 10.89 13.48 -19.48
CA ALA A 105 11.90 13.43 -20.52
C ALA A 105 13.19 14.18 -20.15
N SER A 106 13.05 15.34 -19.47
CA SER A 106 14.19 16.09 -18.95
C SER A 106 14.84 15.46 -17.71
N GLY A 107 14.26 14.39 -17.17
CA GLY A 107 14.73 13.78 -15.94
C GLY A 107 14.45 14.59 -14.68
N SER A 108 13.56 15.60 -14.73
CA SER A 108 13.17 16.40 -13.55
C SER A 108 12.38 15.57 -12.54
N CYS A 109 11.61 14.59 -13.02
CA CYS A 109 10.92 13.59 -12.20
C CYS A 109 10.88 12.24 -12.94
N ASP A 110 10.57 11.19 -12.20
CA ASP A 110 10.46 9.82 -12.72
C ASP A 110 9.00 9.47 -13.01
N LEU A 111 8.08 10.12 -12.28
CA LEU A 111 6.62 10.04 -12.43
C LEU A 111 6.02 11.45 -12.32
N ALA A 112 5.41 11.93 -13.38
CA ALA A 112 4.60 13.13 -13.43
C ALA A 112 3.12 12.74 -13.41
N MET A 113 2.31 13.37 -12.55
CA MET A 113 0.88 13.13 -12.49
C MET A 113 0.07 14.41 -12.67
N GLY A 114 -1.10 14.27 -13.26
CA GLY A 114 -2.06 15.35 -13.30
C GLY A 114 -2.73 15.59 -11.95
N SER A 115 -3.21 16.79 -11.73
CA SER A 115 -4.12 17.13 -10.64
C SER A 115 -5.29 17.92 -11.16
N ARG A 116 -6.47 17.34 -11.06
CA ARG A 116 -7.74 17.99 -11.38
C ARG A 116 -8.08 19.07 -10.36
N LEU A 117 -7.64 18.87 -9.10
CA LEU A 117 -7.88 19.82 -8.00
C LEU A 117 -7.01 21.08 -8.13
N ARG A 118 -5.88 21.02 -8.85
CA ARG A 118 -5.02 22.17 -9.18
C ARG A 118 -5.35 22.79 -10.53
N GLY A 119 -6.05 22.05 -11.38
CA GLY A 119 -6.49 22.50 -12.70
C GLY A 119 -7.96 22.95 -12.72
N ARG A 120 -8.62 22.74 -13.85
CA ARG A 120 -10.01 23.12 -14.06
C ARG A 120 -10.92 21.89 -14.06
N ILE A 121 -11.96 21.90 -13.21
CA ILE A 121 -13.01 20.88 -13.20
C ILE A 121 -14.28 21.51 -13.77
N GLU A 122 -14.75 21.00 -14.91
CA GLU A 122 -16.02 21.45 -15.50
C GLU A 122 -17.20 21.14 -14.56
N LYS A 123 -18.22 21.98 -14.63
CA LYS A 123 -19.41 21.83 -13.78
C LYS A 123 -20.09 20.47 -14.06
N GLY A 124 -20.17 19.62 -13.05
CA GLY A 124 -20.77 18.27 -13.13
C GLY A 124 -19.81 17.16 -13.63
N ALA A 125 -18.54 17.46 -13.91
CA ALA A 125 -17.56 16.45 -14.32
C ALA A 125 -17.09 15.55 -13.15
N MET A 126 -17.14 16.05 -11.92
CA MET A 126 -16.74 15.29 -10.72
C MET A 126 -17.88 15.30 -9.69
N PRO A 127 -18.27 14.14 -9.14
CA PRO A 127 -19.25 14.06 -8.05
C PRO A 127 -18.77 14.83 -6.82
N PHE A 128 -19.71 15.47 -6.10
CA PHE A 128 -19.42 16.28 -4.92
C PHE A 128 -18.61 15.51 -3.87
N LEU A 129 -19.02 14.28 -3.55
CA LEU A 129 -18.33 13.43 -2.57
C LEU A 129 -16.89 13.13 -2.95
N HIS A 130 -16.60 12.90 -4.25
CA HIS A 130 -15.25 12.65 -4.74
C HIS A 130 -14.39 13.91 -4.66
N ARG A 131 -14.97 15.08 -5.01
CA ARG A 131 -14.25 16.35 -5.02
C ARG A 131 -13.83 16.83 -3.62
N TRP A 132 -14.76 16.73 -2.65
CA TRP A 132 -14.60 17.37 -1.35
C TRP A 132 -14.20 16.43 -0.22
N LEU A 133 -14.42 15.13 -0.38
CA LEU A 133 -14.10 14.14 0.66
C LEU A 133 -13.17 13.04 0.15
N GLY A 134 -13.58 12.25 -0.83
CA GLY A 134 -12.87 11.03 -1.23
C GLY A 134 -11.43 11.29 -1.68
N THR A 135 -11.24 12.11 -2.72
CA THR A 135 -9.91 12.43 -3.26
C THR A 135 -9.04 13.19 -2.26
N PRO A 136 -9.52 14.25 -1.56
CA PRO A 136 -8.72 14.93 -0.54
C PRO A 136 -8.27 14.03 0.61
N VAL A 137 -9.16 13.17 1.14
CA VAL A 137 -8.83 12.25 2.24
C VAL A 137 -7.81 11.21 1.80
N LEU A 138 -8.00 10.56 0.66
CA LEU A 138 -7.05 9.57 0.14
C LEU A 138 -5.69 10.22 -0.17
N SER A 139 -5.66 11.40 -0.77
CA SER A 139 -4.43 12.13 -1.04
C SER A 139 -3.73 12.53 0.25
N TRP A 140 -4.48 12.95 1.29
CA TRP A 140 -3.92 13.24 2.61
C TRP A 140 -3.30 12.00 3.25
N LEU A 141 -3.96 10.83 3.17
CA LEU A 141 -3.41 9.56 3.66
C LEU A 141 -2.10 9.21 2.93
N ILE A 142 -2.06 9.35 1.60
CA ILE A 142 -0.84 9.09 0.82
C ILE A 142 0.28 10.05 1.23
N ARG A 143 0.00 11.34 1.37
CA ARG A 143 0.98 12.31 1.89
C ARG A 143 1.50 11.91 3.26
N ARG A 144 0.59 11.54 4.17
CA ARG A 144 0.93 11.24 5.57
C ARG A 144 1.69 9.94 5.74
N PHE A 145 1.38 8.93 4.92
CA PHE A 145 1.94 7.57 5.05
C PHE A 145 3.18 7.36 4.19
N PHE A 146 3.25 8.00 3.03
CA PHE A 146 4.27 7.76 2.03
C PHE A 146 5.11 9.00 1.68
N GLY A 147 4.84 10.15 2.29
CA GLY A 147 5.67 11.36 2.13
C GLY A 147 5.53 12.06 0.77
N LEU A 148 4.63 11.65 -0.11
CA LEU A 148 4.43 12.25 -1.42
C LEU A 148 3.73 13.61 -1.33
N ARG A 149 4.19 14.61 -2.08
CA ARG A 149 3.57 15.95 -2.12
C ARG A 149 2.55 16.04 -3.27
N ILE A 150 1.41 15.38 -3.12
CA ILE A 150 0.34 15.32 -4.12
C ILE A 150 -1.00 15.81 -3.58
N THR A 151 -1.88 16.28 -4.46
CA THR A 151 -3.23 16.78 -4.10
C THR A 151 -4.34 15.89 -4.67
N ASP A 152 -4.11 15.17 -5.79
CA ASP A 152 -5.11 14.37 -6.48
C ASP A 152 -4.60 12.96 -6.83
N CYS A 153 -4.65 12.05 -5.87
CA CYS A 153 -4.18 10.66 -6.05
C CYS A 153 -4.99 9.84 -7.08
N ASN A 154 -6.18 10.27 -7.42
CA ASN A 154 -7.09 9.55 -8.31
C ASN A 154 -7.09 10.09 -9.76
N CYS A 155 -6.20 11.05 -10.09
CA CYS A 155 -6.08 11.50 -11.46
C CYS A 155 -5.55 10.38 -12.36
N GLY A 156 -6.28 10.10 -13.47
CA GLY A 156 -5.91 9.07 -14.46
C GLY A 156 -4.77 9.48 -15.37
N MET A 157 -4.57 10.80 -15.61
CA MET A 157 -3.51 11.29 -16.48
C MET A 157 -2.15 11.30 -15.76
N ARG A 158 -1.20 10.50 -16.25
CA ARG A 158 0.16 10.39 -15.70
C ARG A 158 1.17 10.14 -16.81
N ALA A 159 2.40 10.60 -16.61
CA ALA A 159 3.54 10.28 -17.45
C ALA A 159 4.66 9.70 -16.59
N PHE A 160 5.37 8.71 -17.08
CA PHE A 160 6.48 8.07 -16.35
C PHE A 160 7.51 7.48 -17.32
N SER A 161 8.75 7.34 -16.85
CA SER A 161 9.79 6.67 -17.61
C SER A 161 9.60 5.15 -17.60
N ARG A 162 10.16 4.46 -18.60
CA ARG A 162 10.16 3.00 -18.66
C ARG A 162 10.85 2.39 -17.44
N ASP A 163 11.98 2.93 -17.02
CA ASP A 163 12.70 2.53 -15.80
C ASP A 163 11.81 2.67 -14.55
N ALA A 164 11.12 3.78 -14.41
CA ALA A 164 10.19 3.98 -13.29
C ALA A 164 9.08 2.92 -13.26
N PHE A 165 8.50 2.57 -14.43
CA PHE A 165 7.48 1.53 -14.52
C PHE A 165 8.02 0.17 -14.07
N GLU A 166 9.20 -0.22 -14.53
CA GLU A 166 9.82 -1.48 -14.16
C GLU A 166 10.13 -1.55 -12.66
N ARG A 167 10.65 -0.47 -12.07
CA ARG A 167 10.94 -0.39 -10.64
C ARG A 167 9.69 -0.40 -9.76
N MET A 168 8.56 0.06 -10.25
CA MET A 168 7.29 0.02 -9.51
C MET A 168 6.68 -1.38 -9.39
N HIS A 169 6.99 -2.33 -10.27
CA HIS A 169 6.44 -3.70 -10.25
C HIS A 169 4.93 -3.73 -10.02
N LEU A 170 4.15 -3.01 -10.84
CA LEU A 170 2.70 -2.88 -10.70
C LEU A 170 1.99 -4.21 -10.98
N VAL A 171 1.01 -4.57 -10.14
CA VAL A 171 0.30 -5.86 -10.20
C VAL A 171 -1.22 -5.75 -9.98
N CYS A 172 -1.71 -4.62 -9.47
CA CYS A 172 -3.14 -4.47 -9.18
C CYS A 172 -3.98 -4.37 -10.46
N GLY A 173 -5.02 -5.19 -10.55
CA GLY A 173 -5.88 -5.23 -11.73
C GLY A 173 -7.10 -4.30 -11.65
N GLY A 174 -7.42 -3.71 -10.51
CA GLY A 174 -8.60 -2.86 -10.30
C GLY A 174 -8.29 -1.36 -10.31
N MET A 175 -9.24 -0.57 -9.81
CA MET A 175 -9.10 0.89 -9.69
C MET A 175 -8.00 1.31 -8.71
N GLU A 176 -7.64 0.43 -7.77
CA GLU A 176 -6.53 0.60 -6.85
C GLU A 176 -5.16 0.72 -7.54
N PHE A 177 -5.04 0.40 -8.82
CA PHE A 177 -3.85 0.62 -9.66
C PHE A 177 -3.32 2.06 -9.55
N ALA A 178 -4.23 3.05 -9.52
CA ALA A 178 -3.85 4.44 -9.35
C ALA A 178 -3.13 4.72 -8.03
N SER A 179 -3.60 4.14 -6.92
CA SER A 179 -2.96 4.25 -5.61
C SER A 179 -1.70 3.39 -5.51
N GLU A 180 -1.70 2.20 -6.12
CA GLU A 180 -0.54 1.31 -6.18
C GLU A 180 0.66 2.02 -6.80
N MET A 181 0.46 2.68 -7.94
CA MET A 181 1.52 3.41 -8.64
C MET A 181 2.18 4.44 -7.73
N LEU A 182 1.40 5.23 -6.99
CA LEU A 182 1.93 6.26 -6.09
C LEU A 182 2.66 5.67 -4.88
N VAL A 183 2.07 4.65 -4.26
CA VAL A 183 2.68 3.97 -3.12
C VAL A 183 4.00 3.33 -3.51
N LYS A 184 4.02 2.59 -4.63
CA LYS A 184 5.24 1.91 -5.10
C LYS A 184 6.28 2.90 -5.64
N ALA A 185 5.87 4.00 -6.26
CA ALA A 185 6.78 5.08 -6.63
C ALA A 185 7.51 5.64 -5.39
N SER A 186 6.77 5.92 -4.30
CA SER A 186 7.37 6.36 -3.05
C SER A 186 8.31 5.30 -2.45
N LEU A 187 7.90 4.04 -2.38
CA LEU A 187 8.71 2.95 -1.83
C LEU A 187 9.97 2.66 -2.66
N ALA A 188 9.92 2.88 -3.97
CA ALA A 188 11.07 2.78 -4.86
C ALA A 188 11.96 4.04 -4.87
N GLY A 189 11.63 5.06 -4.08
CA GLY A 189 12.38 6.32 -4.02
C GLY A 189 12.32 7.14 -5.32
N LEU A 190 11.24 6.99 -6.11
CA LEU A 190 11.05 7.75 -7.34
C LEU A 190 10.64 9.20 -7.05
N ARG A 191 11.13 10.12 -7.88
CA ARG A 191 10.74 11.53 -7.83
C ARG A 191 9.39 11.71 -8.48
N VAL A 192 8.39 12.15 -7.69
CA VAL A 192 7.02 12.38 -8.15
C VAL A 192 6.73 13.87 -8.22
N ALA A 193 6.22 14.34 -9.35
CA ALA A 193 5.79 15.73 -9.56
C ALA A 193 4.31 15.80 -9.96
N GLU A 194 3.63 16.90 -9.64
CA GLU A 194 2.20 17.09 -9.90
C GLU A 194 1.96 18.34 -10.72
N PHE A 195 1.16 18.21 -11.80
CA PHE A 195 0.85 19.26 -12.76
C PHE A 195 -0.67 19.50 -12.85
N PRO A 196 -1.13 20.75 -13.05
CA PRO A 196 -2.56 21.00 -13.24
C PRO A 196 -3.04 20.40 -14.56
N VAL A 197 -4.22 19.72 -14.54
CA VAL A 197 -4.90 19.20 -15.73
C VAL A 197 -6.40 19.46 -15.62
N SER A 198 -7.07 19.64 -16.76
CA SER A 198 -8.51 19.85 -16.80
C SER A 198 -9.28 18.50 -16.76
N LEU A 199 -10.45 18.54 -16.11
CA LEU A 199 -11.41 17.44 -16.15
C LEU A 199 -12.67 17.92 -16.88
N HIS A 200 -12.91 17.35 -18.04
CA HIS A 200 -14.09 17.62 -18.87
C HIS A 200 -15.26 16.71 -18.48
N ARG A 201 -16.46 17.07 -18.94
CA ARG A 201 -17.64 16.23 -18.75
C ARG A 201 -17.51 14.94 -19.54
N ASP A 202 -17.94 13.85 -18.91
CA ASP A 202 -18.10 12.57 -19.56
C ASP A 202 -19.13 12.67 -20.72
N LEU A 203 -18.72 12.27 -21.90
CA LEU A 203 -19.53 12.32 -23.10
C LEU A 203 -20.48 11.10 -23.26
N ARG A 204 -20.37 10.11 -22.37
CA ARG A 204 -21.27 8.96 -22.37
C ARG A 204 -22.66 9.35 -21.88
N THR A 205 -23.67 9.09 -22.69
CA THR A 205 -25.08 9.41 -22.37
C THR A 205 -25.77 8.32 -21.55
N ASP A 206 -25.34 7.06 -21.71
CA ASP A 206 -25.94 5.88 -21.09
C ASP A 206 -25.04 5.37 -19.98
N ARG A 207 -25.02 6.09 -18.88
CA ARG A 207 -24.10 5.84 -17.75
C ARG A 207 -24.46 4.54 -17.02
N VAL A 208 -23.72 3.47 -17.27
CA VAL A 208 -23.42 2.50 -16.22
C VAL A 208 -22.11 2.98 -15.54
N PRO A 209 -22.16 3.48 -14.31
CA PRO A 209 -20.94 3.92 -13.63
C PRO A 209 -20.01 2.72 -13.44
N HIS A 210 -18.84 2.74 -14.06
CA HIS A 210 -17.81 1.73 -13.79
C HIS A 210 -17.23 1.88 -12.36
N LEU A 211 -17.45 3.03 -11.74
CA LEU A 211 -16.89 3.39 -10.43
C LEU A 211 -17.97 3.28 -9.35
N HIS A 212 -17.75 2.36 -8.39
CA HIS A 212 -18.59 2.19 -7.21
C HIS A 212 -17.96 2.86 -6.01
N THR A 213 -18.40 4.07 -5.66
CA THR A 213 -17.78 4.98 -4.67
C THR A 213 -17.34 4.30 -3.38
N TRP A 214 -18.21 3.54 -2.72
CA TRP A 214 -17.88 2.89 -1.44
C TRP A 214 -16.97 1.69 -1.60
N ARG A 215 -17.23 0.81 -2.57
CA ARG A 215 -16.45 -0.39 -2.81
C ARG A 215 -15.02 -0.04 -3.27
N ASP A 216 -14.90 0.90 -4.19
CA ASP A 216 -13.60 1.28 -4.72
C ASP A 216 -12.84 2.16 -3.72
N GLY A 217 -13.53 3.07 -3.00
CA GLY A 217 -12.95 3.81 -1.89
C GLY A 217 -12.40 2.89 -0.78
N TRP A 218 -13.13 1.83 -0.43
CA TRP A 218 -12.64 0.82 0.51
C TRP A 218 -11.42 0.05 -0.02
N ARG A 219 -11.40 -0.30 -1.31
CA ARG A 219 -10.24 -0.95 -1.95
C ARG A 219 -8.99 -0.07 -1.87
N HIS A 220 -9.10 1.22 -2.19
CA HIS A 220 -8.01 2.18 -2.05
C HIS A 220 -7.54 2.28 -0.60
N LEU A 221 -8.45 2.49 0.36
CA LEU A 221 -8.10 2.60 1.77
C LEU A 221 -7.43 1.32 2.28
N ARG A 222 -8.01 0.15 1.99
CA ARG A 222 -7.43 -1.14 2.37
C ARG A 222 -6.02 -1.31 1.81
N PHE A 223 -5.81 -0.95 0.54
CA PHE A 223 -4.50 -0.99 -0.08
C PHE A 223 -3.50 -0.11 0.67
N LEU A 224 -3.85 1.16 0.93
CA LEU A 224 -2.99 2.09 1.66
C LEU A 224 -2.62 1.58 3.05
N LEU A 225 -3.58 1.03 3.80
CA LEU A 225 -3.34 0.49 5.14
C LEU A 225 -2.40 -0.72 5.11
N LEU A 226 -2.55 -1.62 4.14
CA LEU A 226 -1.68 -2.80 3.99
C LEU A 226 -0.23 -2.40 3.67
N PHE A 227 -0.02 -1.29 2.94
CA PHE A 227 1.31 -0.79 2.61
C PHE A 227 1.89 0.18 3.64
N ALA A 228 1.13 0.57 4.66
CA ALA A 228 1.56 1.46 5.74
C ALA A 228 1.59 0.76 7.13
N PRO A 229 2.34 -0.35 7.32
CA PRO A 229 2.33 -1.12 8.56
C PRO A 229 2.79 -0.30 9.76
N HIS A 230 3.61 0.74 9.57
CA HIS A 230 4.04 1.64 10.63
C HIS A 230 2.88 2.45 11.23
N VAL A 231 1.83 2.75 10.47
CA VAL A 231 0.64 3.46 10.97
C VAL A 231 -0.34 2.48 11.59
N VAL A 232 -0.56 1.34 10.93
CA VAL A 232 -1.59 0.36 11.33
C VAL A 232 -1.14 -0.46 12.55
N PHE A 233 0.14 -0.80 12.62
CA PHE A 233 0.66 -1.71 13.62
C PHE A 233 1.68 -1.06 14.56
N ARG A 234 2.72 -0.37 14.03
CA ARG A 234 3.80 0.15 14.87
C ARG A 234 3.32 1.23 15.82
N LEU A 235 2.58 2.23 15.34
CA LEU A 235 2.16 3.35 16.18
C LEU A 235 1.20 2.90 17.30
N PRO A 236 0.06 2.22 17.03
CA PRO A 236 -0.82 1.77 18.10
C PRO A 236 -0.14 0.73 19.00
N GLY A 237 0.69 -0.16 18.45
CA GLY A 237 1.44 -1.13 19.23
C GLY A 237 2.40 -0.46 20.21
N ALA A 238 3.15 0.55 19.77
CA ALA A 238 4.06 1.31 20.62
C ALA A 238 3.31 2.08 21.73
N VAL A 239 2.18 2.70 21.40
CA VAL A 239 1.34 3.41 22.38
C VAL A 239 0.80 2.44 23.43
N LEU A 240 0.25 1.30 23.00
CA LEU A 240 -0.26 0.30 23.95
C LEU A 240 0.83 -0.26 24.86
N CYS A 241 1.99 -0.59 24.31
CA CYS A 241 3.12 -1.07 25.13
C CYS A 241 3.64 0.01 26.09
N ALA A 242 3.78 1.26 25.64
CA ALA A 242 4.29 2.35 26.45
C ALA A 242 3.34 2.74 27.60
N VAL A 243 2.03 2.64 27.39
CA VAL A 243 1.03 2.94 28.43
C VAL A 243 0.78 1.74 29.33
N PHE A 244 0.44 0.59 28.74
CA PHE A 244 -0.03 -0.56 29.51
C PHE A 244 1.09 -1.47 30.03
N GLY A 245 2.30 -1.38 29.50
CA GLY A 245 3.47 -2.10 30.06
C GLY A 245 3.79 -1.65 31.47
N PRO A 246 4.10 -0.36 31.71
CA PRO A 246 4.34 0.17 33.06
C PRO A 246 3.14 0.00 34.01
N VAL A 247 1.91 0.21 33.52
CA VAL A 247 0.68 0.02 34.31
C VAL A 247 0.54 -1.43 34.76
N THR A 248 0.75 -2.39 33.86
CA THR A 248 0.70 -3.83 34.19
C THR A 248 1.75 -4.18 35.24
N LEU A 249 3.00 -3.73 35.04
CA LEU A 249 4.08 -3.99 35.99
C LEU A 249 3.77 -3.40 37.35
N ALA A 250 3.35 -2.14 37.42
CA ALA A 250 3.02 -1.47 38.67
C ALA A 250 1.90 -2.18 39.45
N LEU A 251 0.82 -2.56 38.74
CA LEU A 251 -0.31 -3.25 39.35
C LEU A 251 0.00 -4.71 39.77
N CYS A 252 0.93 -5.37 39.10
CA CYS A 252 1.46 -6.69 39.57
C CYS A 252 2.26 -6.56 40.87
N LEU A 253 2.95 -5.44 41.09
CA LEU A 253 3.73 -5.18 42.31
C LEU A 253 2.85 -4.74 43.49
N GLY A 254 1.78 -3.98 43.22
CA GLY A 254 0.89 -3.48 44.29
C GLY A 254 -0.22 -2.58 43.78
N PRO A 255 -1.12 -2.13 44.67
CA PRO A 255 -2.12 -1.12 44.32
C PRO A 255 -1.43 0.22 44.06
N VAL A 256 -1.97 0.99 43.09
CA VAL A 256 -1.44 2.29 42.66
C VAL A 256 -2.48 3.37 42.92
N VAL A 257 -2.10 4.47 43.56
CA VAL A 257 -2.96 5.63 43.80
C VAL A 257 -2.56 6.74 42.83
N VAL A 258 -3.52 7.15 41.98
CA VAL A 258 -3.35 8.27 41.04
C VAL A 258 -4.46 9.28 41.27
N ALA A 259 -4.13 10.53 41.50
CA ALA A 259 -5.08 11.62 41.74
C ALA A 259 -6.18 11.25 42.78
N GLY A 260 -5.78 10.60 43.89
CA GLY A 260 -6.67 10.18 44.97
C GLY A 260 -7.57 8.96 44.64
N ARG A 261 -7.41 8.35 43.48
CA ARG A 261 -8.15 7.14 43.09
C ARG A 261 -7.27 5.91 43.18
N LEU A 262 -7.81 4.85 43.76
CA LEU A 262 -7.13 3.56 43.91
C LEU A 262 -7.32 2.70 42.67
N PHE A 263 -6.21 2.32 42.04
CA PHE A 263 -6.15 1.34 40.97
C PHE A 263 -5.57 0.04 41.56
N ASP A 264 -6.30 -1.05 41.39
CA ASP A 264 -5.94 -2.33 41.97
C ASP A 264 -6.07 -3.47 40.95
N TYR A 265 -5.96 -4.72 41.38
CA TYR A 265 -5.88 -5.94 40.54
C TYR A 265 -7.00 -6.05 39.51
N HIS A 266 -8.19 -5.47 39.70
CA HIS A 266 -9.23 -5.44 38.70
C HIS A 266 -8.78 -4.77 37.38
N HIS A 267 -7.90 -3.78 37.47
CA HIS A 267 -7.39 -3.09 36.29
C HIS A 267 -6.40 -3.95 35.47
N LEU A 268 -5.87 -5.03 36.05
CA LEU A 268 -5.03 -6.00 35.32
C LEU A 268 -5.81 -6.72 34.24
N PHE A 269 -7.13 -6.91 34.38
CA PHE A 269 -7.98 -7.51 33.35
C PHE A 269 -8.04 -6.68 32.06
N TYR A 270 -7.72 -5.40 32.12
CA TYR A 270 -7.63 -4.52 30.94
C TYR A 270 -6.16 -4.30 30.52
N ALA A 271 -5.28 -4.06 31.50
CA ALA A 271 -3.90 -3.69 31.25
C ALA A 271 -3.12 -4.83 30.57
N VAL A 272 -3.28 -6.06 31.06
CA VAL A 272 -2.60 -7.25 30.50
C VAL A 272 -2.97 -7.52 29.05
N PRO A 273 -4.25 -7.66 28.66
CA PRO A 273 -4.61 -7.86 27.26
C PRO A 273 -4.16 -6.72 26.36
N LEU A 274 -4.30 -5.46 26.78
CA LEU A 274 -3.89 -4.31 25.97
C LEU A 274 -2.38 -4.26 25.76
N PHE A 275 -1.59 -4.62 26.77
CA PHE A 275 -0.14 -4.77 26.62
C PHE A 275 0.22 -5.90 25.63
N CYS A 276 -0.40 -7.07 25.78
CA CYS A 276 -0.17 -8.22 24.88
C CYS A 276 -0.57 -7.89 23.42
N ILE A 277 -1.70 -7.20 23.22
CA ILE A 277 -2.12 -6.71 21.91
C ILE A 277 -1.07 -5.74 21.35
N GLY A 278 -0.56 -4.82 22.18
CA GLY A 278 0.50 -3.90 21.80
C GLY A 278 1.74 -4.62 21.30
N GLN A 279 2.21 -5.63 22.02
CA GLN A 279 3.35 -6.46 21.60
C GLN A 279 3.09 -7.17 20.28
N GLN A 280 1.89 -7.77 20.12
CA GLN A 280 1.54 -8.47 18.88
C GLN A 280 1.48 -7.53 17.69
N LEU A 281 0.98 -6.30 17.86
CA LEU A 281 1.00 -5.29 16.81
C LEU A 281 2.43 -4.90 16.40
N LEU A 282 3.36 -4.79 17.34
CA LEU A 282 4.78 -4.54 17.01
C LEU A 282 5.39 -5.70 16.20
N TRP A 283 5.06 -6.93 16.54
CA TRP A 283 5.47 -8.12 15.77
C TRP A 283 4.84 -8.14 14.37
N PHE A 284 3.57 -7.79 14.23
CA PHE A 284 2.92 -7.65 12.92
C PHE A 284 3.56 -6.56 12.06
N ASN A 285 3.98 -5.45 12.67
CA ASN A 285 4.76 -4.45 11.94
C ASN A 285 6.09 -5.03 11.42
N ALA A 286 6.83 -5.75 12.27
CA ALA A 286 8.09 -6.38 11.90
C ALA A 286 7.90 -7.38 10.75
N PHE A 287 6.88 -8.24 10.83
CA PHE A 287 6.52 -9.20 9.81
C PHE A 287 6.10 -8.53 8.50
N ALA A 288 5.14 -7.57 8.56
CA ALA A 288 4.62 -6.91 7.38
C ALA A 288 5.71 -6.11 6.62
N THR A 289 6.66 -5.51 7.35
CA THR A 289 7.78 -4.80 6.72
C THR A 289 8.70 -5.76 5.96
N ARG A 290 8.98 -6.95 6.50
CA ARG A 290 9.78 -8.00 5.84
C ARG A 290 9.05 -8.62 4.67
N PHE A 291 7.77 -8.93 4.87
CA PHE A 291 6.92 -9.49 3.82
C PHE A 291 6.83 -8.58 2.59
N ARG A 292 6.68 -7.27 2.78
CA ARG A 292 6.69 -6.31 1.66
C ARG A 292 7.97 -6.43 0.83
N ARG A 293 9.12 -6.53 1.50
CA ARG A 293 10.41 -6.68 0.81
C ARG A 293 10.51 -8.03 0.11
N PHE A 294 10.14 -9.11 0.80
CA PHE A 294 10.08 -10.46 0.23
C PHE A 294 9.22 -10.50 -1.04
N ALA A 295 8.08 -9.82 -1.04
CA ALA A 295 7.20 -9.73 -2.19
C ALA A 295 7.68 -8.75 -3.29
N GLY A 296 8.91 -8.20 -3.20
CA GLY A 296 9.42 -7.25 -4.18
C GLY A 296 8.70 -5.89 -4.21
N LEU A 297 7.97 -5.55 -3.14
CA LEU A 297 7.13 -4.36 -3.08
C LEU A 297 7.87 -3.09 -2.60
N GLY A 298 9.22 -3.16 -2.53
CA GLY A 298 10.08 -2.05 -2.15
C GLY A 298 10.11 -1.76 -0.64
N GLY A 299 10.84 -0.71 -0.26
CA GLY A 299 11.02 -0.23 1.11
C GLY A 299 12.43 -0.43 1.65
N GLU A 300 12.80 0.35 2.68
CA GLU A 300 14.09 0.21 3.34
C GLU A 300 14.28 -1.17 3.97
N PRO A 301 15.52 -1.69 3.98
CA PRO A 301 15.80 -2.96 4.65
C PRO A 301 15.45 -2.85 6.13
N PRO A 302 14.59 -3.72 6.68
CA PRO A 302 14.34 -3.73 8.10
C PRO A 302 15.62 -4.09 8.85
N ALA A 303 15.78 -3.54 10.06
CA ALA A 303 16.86 -3.94 10.94
C ALA A 303 16.85 -5.47 11.13
N ARG A 304 18.03 -6.09 11.08
CA ARG A 304 18.15 -7.53 11.35
C ARG A 304 17.61 -7.85 12.74
N LEU A 305 16.69 -8.82 12.81
CA LEU A 305 16.24 -9.34 14.09
C LEU A 305 17.16 -10.52 14.46
N PRO A 306 17.96 -10.39 15.52
CA PRO A 306 18.78 -11.50 15.97
C PRO A 306 17.87 -12.58 16.55
N LEU A 307 17.56 -13.61 15.73
CA LEU A 307 16.62 -14.69 16.07
C LEU A 307 16.96 -15.29 17.43
N GLU A 308 18.24 -15.63 17.65
CA GLU A 308 18.73 -16.28 18.86
C GLU A 308 18.44 -15.47 20.12
N ARG A 309 18.60 -14.15 20.04
CA ARG A 309 18.33 -13.23 21.18
C ARG A 309 16.85 -13.20 21.52
N TRP A 310 15.97 -13.18 20.50
CA TRP A 310 14.53 -13.18 20.74
C TRP A 310 14.01 -14.53 21.19
N LEU A 311 14.56 -15.64 20.69
CA LEU A 311 14.28 -16.98 21.19
C LEU A 311 14.72 -17.12 22.65
N LEU A 312 15.94 -16.70 22.98
CA LEU A 312 16.45 -16.75 24.35
C LEU A 312 15.62 -15.88 25.30
N ALA A 313 15.34 -14.62 24.92
CA ALA A 313 14.53 -13.71 25.73
C ALA A 313 13.10 -14.25 25.94
N GLY A 314 12.48 -14.79 24.89
CA GLY A 314 11.15 -15.39 24.95
C GLY A 314 11.12 -16.64 25.82
N PHE A 315 12.12 -17.51 25.69
CA PHE A 315 12.27 -18.71 26.52
C PHE A 315 12.50 -18.35 28.00
N LEU A 316 13.38 -17.40 28.30
CA LEU A 316 13.63 -16.96 29.67
C LEU A 316 12.37 -16.33 30.29
N ALA A 317 11.67 -15.48 29.56
CA ALA A 317 10.40 -14.91 30.02
C ALA A 317 9.37 -15.99 30.33
N GLY A 318 9.23 -16.98 29.44
CA GLY A 318 8.35 -18.14 29.65
C GLY A 318 8.74 -18.97 30.88
N LEU A 319 10.04 -19.23 31.04
CA LEU A 319 10.56 -20.00 32.19
C LEU A 319 10.30 -19.26 33.53
N VAL A 320 10.54 -17.94 33.59
CA VAL A 320 10.22 -17.12 34.77
C VAL A 320 8.71 -17.12 35.02
N GLY A 321 7.90 -16.97 33.98
CA GLY A 321 6.43 -17.05 34.10
C GLY A 321 5.95 -18.39 34.65
N LEU A 322 6.53 -19.50 34.17
CA LEU A 322 6.25 -20.83 34.67
C LEU A 322 6.66 -21.01 36.14
N ALA A 323 7.82 -20.50 36.53
CA ALA A 323 8.30 -20.54 37.90
C ALA A 323 7.38 -19.75 38.87
N VAL A 324 6.92 -18.55 38.45
CA VAL A 324 5.95 -17.76 39.23
C VAL A 324 4.63 -18.53 39.36
N PHE A 325 4.13 -19.14 38.28
CA PHE A 325 2.90 -19.91 38.29
C PHE A 325 3.02 -21.16 39.17
N ALA A 326 4.12 -21.89 39.08
CA ALA A 326 4.40 -23.03 39.94
C ALA A 326 4.46 -22.65 41.44
N GLY A 327 5.03 -21.46 41.76
CA GLY A 327 5.00 -20.89 43.10
C GLY A 327 3.57 -20.65 43.59
N VAL A 328 2.69 -20.11 42.74
CA VAL A 328 1.27 -19.92 43.08
C VAL A 328 0.58 -21.25 43.35
N LEU A 329 0.82 -22.26 42.50
CA LEU A 329 0.24 -23.61 42.71
C LEU A 329 0.73 -24.25 43.98
N ARG A 330 2.04 -24.14 44.31
CA ARG A 330 2.63 -24.66 45.54
C ARG A 330 1.95 -24.05 46.76
N ASP A 331 1.81 -22.70 46.79
CA ASP A 331 1.22 -21.99 47.91
C ASP A 331 -0.27 -22.36 48.08
N TRP A 332 -1.00 -22.56 46.96
CA TRP A 332 -2.37 -22.99 46.96
C TRP A 332 -2.52 -24.43 47.50
N TRP A 333 -1.63 -25.33 47.08
CA TRP A 333 -1.60 -26.70 47.61
C TRP A 333 -1.33 -26.72 49.08
N ALA A 334 -0.31 -25.95 49.55
CA ALA A 334 0.06 -25.88 50.94
C ALA A 334 -1.04 -25.29 51.83
N SER A 335 -1.93 -24.44 51.29
CA SER A 335 -3.11 -23.89 51.98
C SER A 335 -4.31 -24.80 52.02
N GLY A 336 -4.18 -26.05 51.54
CA GLY A 336 -5.29 -27.03 51.49
C GLY A 336 -6.24 -26.83 50.35
N MET A 337 -5.83 -26.20 49.25
CA MET A 337 -6.58 -25.97 48.00
C MET A 337 -7.86 -25.17 48.21
N GLY A 338 -7.88 -24.26 49.19
CA GLY A 338 -9.00 -23.31 49.40
C GLY A 338 -9.06 -22.18 48.41
N ALA A 339 -9.69 -21.08 48.78
CA ALA A 339 -9.79 -19.89 47.96
C ALA A 339 -8.41 -19.28 47.63
N LEU A 340 -8.15 -19.06 46.34
CA LEU A 340 -6.87 -18.53 45.84
C LEU A 340 -6.95 -17.01 45.64
N PHE A 341 -6.25 -16.22 46.47
CA PHE A 341 -6.17 -14.76 46.38
C PHE A 341 -4.83 -14.29 45.80
N ALA A 342 -4.43 -14.86 44.63
CA ALA A 342 -3.11 -14.61 44.03
C ALA A 342 -3.21 -13.88 42.66
N VAL A 343 -4.26 -13.07 42.43
CA VAL A 343 -4.56 -12.47 41.13
C VAL A 343 -3.35 -11.74 40.52
N ARG A 344 -2.61 -10.96 41.32
CA ARG A 344 -1.44 -10.23 40.82
C ARG A 344 -0.31 -11.16 40.35
N ARG A 345 0.01 -12.21 41.15
CA ARG A 345 1.04 -13.19 40.78
C ARG A 345 0.58 -14.03 39.55
N CYS A 346 -0.68 -14.41 39.49
CA CYS A 346 -1.26 -15.08 38.34
C CYS A 346 -1.19 -14.20 37.08
N SER A 347 -1.50 -12.91 37.20
CA SER A 347 -1.41 -11.94 36.10
C SER A 347 0.04 -11.75 35.63
N LEU A 348 0.99 -11.68 36.55
CA LEU A 348 2.42 -11.61 36.22
C LEU A 348 2.88 -12.86 35.48
N ALA A 349 2.52 -14.04 35.98
CA ALA A 349 2.82 -15.31 35.30
C ALA A 349 2.23 -15.33 33.89
N LEU A 350 0.96 -14.93 33.75
CA LEU A 350 0.26 -14.89 32.45
C LEU A 350 0.96 -13.96 31.46
N VAL A 351 1.32 -12.74 31.88
CA VAL A 351 2.03 -11.78 31.01
C VAL A 351 3.36 -12.35 30.55
N LEU A 352 4.15 -12.93 31.46
CA LEU A 352 5.45 -13.50 31.13
C LEU A 352 5.33 -14.69 30.18
N LEU A 353 4.38 -15.59 30.41
CA LEU A 353 4.11 -16.74 29.56
C LEU A 353 3.66 -16.29 28.15
N LEU A 354 2.70 -15.37 28.06
CA LEU A 354 2.23 -14.85 26.79
C LEU A 354 3.33 -14.09 26.04
N THR A 355 4.08 -13.22 26.72
CA THR A 355 5.20 -12.47 26.10
C THR A 355 6.26 -13.45 25.59
N GLY A 356 6.59 -14.48 26.37
CA GLY A 356 7.54 -15.51 25.98
C GLY A 356 7.07 -16.28 24.73
N ALA A 357 5.84 -16.80 24.76
CA ALA A 357 5.26 -17.55 23.66
C ALA A 357 5.15 -16.68 22.39
N LEU A 358 4.62 -15.47 22.50
CA LEU A 358 4.50 -14.54 21.37
C LEU A 358 5.86 -14.18 20.77
N SER A 359 6.89 -13.96 21.62
CA SER A 359 8.24 -13.63 21.15
C SER A 359 8.85 -14.81 20.38
N VAL A 360 8.77 -16.02 20.89
CA VAL A 360 9.31 -17.23 20.22
C VAL A 360 8.58 -17.48 18.89
N MET A 361 7.26 -17.52 18.92
CA MET A 361 6.47 -17.81 17.71
C MET A 361 6.68 -16.76 16.60
N ASN A 362 6.61 -15.48 16.96
CA ASN A 362 6.76 -14.40 15.99
C ASN A 362 8.21 -14.22 15.49
N ALA A 363 9.21 -14.49 16.35
CA ALA A 363 10.61 -14.49 15.92
C ALA A 363 10.90 -15.57 14.89
N LEU A 364 10.42 -16.80 15.13
CA LEU A 364 10.52 -17.91 14.15
C LEU A 364 9.81 -17.56 12.85
N MET A 365 8.57 -17.09 12.93
CA MET A 365 7.77 -16.74 11.75
C MET A 365 8.42 -15.61 10.92
N THR A 366 9.00 -14.62 11.60
CA THR A 366 9.67 -13.50 10.94
C THR A 366 10.99 -13.92 10.30
N SER A 367 11.74 -14.83 10.95
CA SER A 367 13.00 -15.36 10.45
C SER A 367 12.82 -16.25 9.21
N MET A 368 11.70 -16.97 9.09
CA MET A 368 11.41 -17.74 7.87
C MET A 368 11.38 -16.87 6.60
N LEU A 369 10.90 -15.63 6.70
CA LEU A 369 10.94 -14.68 5.57
C LEU A 369 12.38 -14.26 5.24
N GLU A 370 13.27 -14.13 6.23
CA GLU A 370 14.66 -13.73 6.01
C GLU A 370 15.49 -14.84 5.33
N LEU A 371 15.30 -16.09 5.71
CA LEU A 371 15.99 -17.26 5.13
C LEU A 371 15.70 -17.39 3.62
N HIS A 372 14.45 -17.21 3.21
CA HIS A 372 14.06 -17.33 1.81
C HIS A 372 14.66 -16.20 0.94
N PHE A 373 14.91 -15.03 1.53
CA PHE A 373 15.49 -13.88 0.83
C PHE A 373 16.95 -14.10 0.46
N VAL A 374 17.72 -14.76 1.30
CA VAL A 374 19.14 -15.07 1.04
C VAL A 374 19.26 -16.05 -0.14
N SER A 375 18.39 -17.05 -0.23
CA SER A 375 18.44 -18.06 -1.29
C SER A 375 18.05 -17.56 -2.70
N LEU A 376 17.28 -16.45 -2.78
CA LEU A 376 16.82 -15.88 -4.05
C LEU A 376 17.75 -14.78 -4.62
N HIS A 377 18.62 -14.20 -3.80
CA HIS A 377 19.44 -13.04 -4.16
C HIS A 377 20.94 -13.29 -4.13
N ASP A 378 21.42 -14.44 -3.66
CA ASP A 378 22.80 -14.85 -3.87
C ASP A 378 22.92 -15.41 -5.29
N PRO A 379 23.67 -14.74 -6.20
CA PRO A 379 24.07 -15.40 -7.43
C PRO A 379 24.91 -16.62 -7.02
N VAL A 380 24.40 -17.78 -7.37
CA VAL A 380 25.16 -19.04 -7.28
C VAL A 380 26.56 -18.73 -7.79
N SER A 381 27.55 -18.75 -6.92
CA SER A 381 28.95 -18.71 -7.30
C SER A 381 29.12 -19.76 -8.38
N LYS A 382 29.45 -19.31 -9.59
CA LYS A 382 29.82 -20.23 -10.66
C LYS A 382 30.86 -21.19 -10.07
N PRO A 383 30.67 -22.50 -10.21
CA PRO A 383 31.75 -23.41 -9.86
C PRO A 383 32.94 -23.04 -10.73
N ASP A 384 34.08 -22.79 -10.09
CA ASP A 384 35.32 -22.60 -10.76
C ASP A 384 35.52 -23.80 -11.69
N SER A 385 35.53 -23.53 -12.99
CA SER A 385 35.86 -24.52 -14.01
C SER A 385 37.34 -24.85 -13.88
N PRO A 386 37.73 -26.11 -14.02
CA PRO A 386 39.10 -26.63 -13.86
C PRO A 386 40.06 -26.09 -14.90
#